data_862d4bf3532e81d7ac69e723a79c7405
#
_entry.id   862d4bf3532e81d7ac69e723a79c7405
#
_cell.length_a   1.000
_cell.length_b   1.000
_cell.length_c   1.000
_cell.angle_alpha   90.00
_cell.angle_beta   90.00
_cell.angle_gamma   90.00
#
_symmetry.space_group_name_H-M   'P 1'
#
loop_
_entity.id
_entity.type
_entity.pdbx_description
1 polymer ?
#
loop_
_entity_poly.entity_id
_entity_poly.type
_entity_poly.pdbx_seq_one_letter_code
_entity_poly.pdbx_strand_id
1 'polypeptide(L)'
;MDLCVYVGSGSNLHLLNPLDGGIVSVASPCQSRGLACVADDWVIATQRKEAAMHVFHRGQKSPHLKCRLAEPMGPVMVSPDGAYCFAGGSSGKLYAWDLWSGQLLRSWHGHHKPVRALGMTDDSSYLVTGGDDAVISVWNILDVVNLDDNGAESVIRDFHSWSDHSQAITALYVGVGGVRGRVFSASLDRTARVFEIFSRQLLCTISCDVFLTAVVATPDESWLLAGAGDGTIIAADLRAAACRSSGVLAGGVTMEGAQSQERLEGHIHPVCALLSVDQGTLLISASEDGTVKTWDFASRQCIQTTDLKAPITCMEAAGLVDAKVSLRTQPTDTDLAPLAPLKKFGSAGKLDAAHCFLPLKRSLVDNETEKPLKPGQL
;
A
#
# COMPACT_ATOMS: atom_id res chain seq x y z
N MET A 1 16.39 0.36 -16.23
CA MET A 1 15.93 0.43 -14.82
C MET A 1 15.33 -0.92 -14.52
N ASP A 2 15.87 -1.64 -13.53
CA ASP A 2 15.38 -2.97 -13.21
C ASP A 2 14.19 -2.83 -12.27
N LEU A 3 13.01 -2.95 -12.83
CA LEU A 3 11.77 -3.00 -12.09
C LEU A 3 11.76 -4.27 -11.23
N CYS A 4 11.55 -4.14 -9.93
CA CYS A 4 11.39 -5.26 -9.02
C CYS A 4 10.08 -5.16 -8.26
N VAL A 5 9.49 -6.30 -7.95
CA VAL A 5 8.22 -6.39 -7.22
C VAL A 5 8.34 -7.43 -6.11
N TYR A 6 7.89 -7.07 -4.92
CA TYR A 6 7.73 -8.01 -3.81
C TYR A 6 6.39 -8.72 -3.90
N VAL A 7 6.43 -10.03 -3.81
CA VAL A 7 5.24 -10.89 -3.89
C VAL A 7 5.24 -11.86 -2.71
N GLY A 8 4.19 -11.79 -1.90
CA GLY A 8 3.94 -12.75 -0.83
C GLY A 8 3.21 -13.97 -1.35
N SER A 9 3.84 -15.13 -1.31
CA SER A 9 3.21 -16.38 -1.75
C SER A 9 3.41 -17.51 -0.73
N GLY A 10 2.32 -18.12 -0.30
CA GLY A 10 2.34 -19.23 0.65
C GLY A 10 3.04 -18.88 1.96
N SER A 11 4.27 -19.35 2.15
CA SER A 11 5.12 -19.07 3.32
C SER A 11 6.37 -18.24 2.99
N ASN A 12 6.45 -17.71 1.78
CA ASN A 12 7.65 -17.04 1.29
C ASN A 12 7.32 -15.62 0.80
N LEU A 13 8.32 -14.75 0.87
CA LEU A 13 8.34 -13.46 0.22
C LEU A 13 9.34 -13.52 -0.93
N HIS A 14 8.86 -13.31 -2.13
CA HIS A 14 9.67 -13.33 -3.35
C HIS A 14 9.93 -11.90 -3.82
N LEU A 15 11.15 -11.64 -4.26
CA LEU A 15 11.49 -10.45 -5.03
C LEU A 15 11.64 -10.90 -6.48
N LEU A 16 10.82 -10.36 -7.36
CA LEU A 16 10.75 -10.72 -8.78
C LEU A 16 11.16 -9.55 -9.67
N ASN A 17 11.78 -9.88 -10.80
CA ASN A 17 11.80 -8.98 -11.95
C ASN A 17 10.62 -9.36 -12.86
N PRO A 18 9.58 -8.53 -12.97
CA PRO A 18 8.40 -8.90 -13.73
C PRO A 18 8.59 -8.91 -15.26
N LEU A 19 9.66 -8.30 -15.76
CA LEU A 19 9.96 -8.27 -17.19
C LEU A 19 10.62 -9.57 -17.65
N ASP A 20 11.57 -10.07 -16.87
CA ASP A 20 12.31 -11.28 -17.18
C ASP A 20 11.69 -12.54 -16.55
N GLY A 21 10.73 -12.37 -15.63
CA GLY A 21 10.16 -13.45 -14.84
C GLY A 21 11.15 -14.08 -13.84
N GLY A 22 12.31 -13.46 -13.66
CA GLY A 22 13.37 -13.95 -12.77
C GLY A 22 13.08 -13.72 -11.30
N ILE A 23 13.29 -14.75 -10.47
CA ILE A 23 13.24 -14.62 -9.02
C ILE A 23 14.61 -14.11 -8.55
N VAL A 24 14.64 -12.88 -8.03
CA VAL A 24 15.88 -12.25 -7.54
C VAL A 24 16.24 -12.77 -6.16
N SER A 25 15.29 -12.86 -5.25
CA SER A 25 15.50 -13.38 -3.90
C SER A 25 14.23 -13.98 -3.32
N VAL A 26 14.40 -14.87 -2.34
CA VAL A 26 13.30 -15.49 -1.60
C VAL A 26 13.61 -15.38 -0.11
N ALA A 27 12.73 -14.76 0.66
CA ALA A 27 12.82 -14.69 2.11
C ALA A 27 11.73 -15.55 2.77
N SER A 28 12.09 -16.27 3.83
CA SER A 28 11.19 -17.14 4.60
C SER A 28 11.59 -17.20 6.07
N PRO A 29 10.68 -17.52 7.01
CA PRO A 29 9.25 -17.71 6.79
C PRO A 29 8.51 -16.37 6.74
N CYS A 30 7.59 -16.21 5.79
CA CYS A 30 6.74 -15.05 5.70
C CYS A 30 5.37 -15.45 5.14
N GLN A 31 4.34 -15.46 5.98
CA GLN A 31 2.94 -15.64 5.57
C GLN A 31 2.27 -14.26 5.51
N SER A 32 2.68 -13.45 4.55
CA SER A 32 2.25 -12.07 4.46
C SER A 32 0.75 -11.94 4.17
N ARG A 33 0.12 -10.94 4.79
CA ARG A 33 -1.23 -10.49 4.50
C ARG A 33 -1.25 -9.08 3.94
N GLY A 34 -0.27 -8.26 4.30
CA GLY A 34 0.00 -6.95 3.77
C GLY A 34 1.50 -6.75 3.66
N LEU A 35 1.91 -6.00 2.67
CA LEU A 35 3.29 -5.62 2.41
C LEU A 35 3.37 -4.11 2.31
N ALA A 36 4.46 -3.54 2.78
CA ALA A 36 4.83 -2.15 2.53
C ALA A 36 6.34 -2.03 2.39
N CYS A 37 6.78 -1.31 1.39
CA CYS A 37 8.20 -1.01 1.20
C CYS A 37 8.58 0.25 1.97
N VAL A 38 9.75 0.23 2.62
CA VAL A 38 10.35 1.37 3.31
C VAL A 38 11.66 1.69 2.62
N ALA A 39 11.72 2.82 1.96
CA ALA A 39 12.80 3.13 1.04
C ALA A 39 13.04 1.96 0.06
N ASP A 40 14.22 1.83 -0.50
CA ASP A 40 14.48 0.81 -1.53
C ASP A 40 14.90 -0.55 -0.96
N ASP A 41 15.28 -0.61 0.32
CA ASP A 41 15.98 -1.76 0.90
C ASP A 41 15.18 -2.55 1.94
N TRP A 42 14.10 -2.00 2.46
CA TRP A 42 13.36 -2.63 3.55
C TRP A 42 11.91 -2.92 3.18
N VAL A 43 11.43 -4.06 3.65
CA VAL A 43 10.04 -4.49 3.48
C VAL A 43 9.44 -4.90 4.81
N ILE A 44 8.31 -4.33 5.12
CA ILE A 44 7.49 -4.69 6.27
C ILE A 44 6.38 -5.62 5.79
N ALA A 45 6.24 -6.78 6.43
CA ALA A 45 5.21 -7.76 6.11
C ALA A 45 4.39 -8.11 7.35
N THR A 46 3.07 -7.93 7.30
CA THR A 46 2.17 -8.41 8.35
C THR A 46 1.97 -9.91 8.22
N GLN A 47 1.91 -10.63 9.35
CA GLN A 47 1.75 -12.08 9.33
C GLN A 47 0.28 -12.49 9.43
N ARG A 48 -0.13 -13.46 8.59
CA ARG A 48 -1.53 -13.89 8.49
C ARG A 48 -2.07 -14.59 9.74
N LYS A 49 -1.22 -15.38 10.41
CA LYS A 49 -1.62 -16.24 11.55
C LYS A 49 -1.19 -15.70 12.90
N GLU A 50 -0.27 -14.76 12.93
CA GLU A 50 0.32 -14.25 14.15
C GLU A 50 0.09 -12.75 14.27
N ALA A 51 -0.07 -12.27 15.50
CA ALA A 51 -0.06 -10.83 15.78
C ALA A 51 1.38 -10.32 15.72
N ALA A 52 1.97 -10.32 14.53
CA ALA A 52 3.36 -9.95 14.30
C ALA A 52 3.56 -9.26 12.94
N MET A 53 4.54 -8.38 12.89
CA MET A 53 5.13 -7.85 11.67
C MET A 53 6.57 -8.33 11.55
N HIS A 54 6.96 -8.77 10.38
CA HIS A 54 8.33 -9.10 10.06
C HIS A 54 8.91 -8.01 9.16
N VAL A 55 10.12 -7.60 9.48
CA VAL A 55 10.89 -6.65 8.68
C VAL A 55 12.01 -7.41 8.00
N PHE A 56 12.07 -7.30 6.68
CA PHE A 56 13.09 -7.93 5.87
C PHE A 56 13.96 -6.85 5.24
N HIS A 57 15.24 -7.12 5.14
CA HIS A 57 16.16 -6.34 4.34
C HIS A 57 16.32 -7.00 2.97
N ARG A 58 16.45 -6.20 1.92
CA ARG A 58 16.68 -6.67 0.56
C ARG A 58 17.90 -7.59 0.50
N GLY A 59 17.73 -8.77 -0.10
CA GLY A 59 18.79 -9.78 -0.22
C GLY A 59 18.98 -10.70 0.98
N GLN A 60 18.35 -10.44 2.12
CA GLN A 60 18.37 -11.36 3.27
C GLN A 60 17.25 -12.40 3.17
N LYS A 61 17.58 -13.65 3.49
CA LYS A 61 16.63 -14.77 3.43
C LYS A 61 15.77 -14.91 4.68
N SER A 62 16.21 -14.34 5.80
CA SER A 62 15.51 -14.39 7.09
C SER A 62 15.03 -13.01 7.50
N PRO A 63 13.93 -12.90 8.26
CA PRO A 63 13.50 -11.63 8.80
C PRO A 63 14.57 -11.05 9.71
N HIS A 64 14.93 -9.80 9.47
CA HIS A 64 15.88 -9.06 10.31
C HIS A 64 15.26 -8.74 11.66
N LEU A 65 13.98 -8.35 11.66
CA LEU A 65 13.26 -7.97 12.86
C LEU A 65 11.88 -8.61 12.91
N LYS A 66 11.47 -9.07 14.10
CA LYS A 66 10.12 -9.59 14.36
C LYS A 66 9.47 -8.73 15.44
N CYS A 67 8.48 -7.94 15.06
CA CYS A 67 7.72 -7.09 15.98
C CYS A 67 6.43 -7.80 16.39
N ARG A 68 6.20 -7.96 17.69
CA ARG A 68 4.94 -8.47 18.21
C ARG A 68 3.93 -7.33 18.34
N LEU A 69 2.72 -7.56 17.88
CA LEU A 69 1.64 -6.58 17.84
C LEU A 69 0.55 -6.89 18.86
N ALA A 70 -0.36 -5.94 19.05
CA ALA A 70 -1.49 -6.09 19.97
C ALA A 70 -2.51 -7.10 19.45
N GLU A 71 -2.73 -7.13 18.14
CA GLU A 71 -3.67 -8.00 17.44
C GLU A 71 -3.15 -8.39 16.05
N PRO A 72 -3.73 -9.39 15.39
CA PRO A 72 -3.42 -9.68 13.98
C PRO A 72 -3.79 -8.50 13.10
N MET A 73 -2.86 -8.09 12.25
CA MET A 73 -3.04 -6.99 11.32
C MET A 73 -3.21 -7.49 9.89
N GLY A 74 -4.03 -6.77 9.13
CA GLY A 74 -4.24 -7.02 7.71
C GLY A 74 -3.29 -6.17 6.88
N PRO A 75 -3.81 -5.09 6.30
CA PRO A 75 -3.02 -4.20 5.47
C PRO A 75 -2.03 -3.41 6.31
N VAL A 76 -0.90 -3.10 5.70
CA VAL A 76 0.13 -2.21 6.23
C VAL A 76 0.55 -1.24 5.14
N MET A 77 0.85 -0.03 5.51
CA MET A 77 1.31 1.02 4.61
C MET A 77 2.35 1.89 5.30
N VAL A 78 3.29 2.37 4.52
CA VAL A 78 4.31 3.32 4.97
C VAL A 78 4.07 4.64 4.25
N SER A 79 4.25 5.73 4.95
CA SER A 79 4.14 7.06 4.33
C SER A 79 5.22 7.26 3.27
N PRO A 80 4.93 7.98 2.18
CA PRO A 80 5.89 8.23 1.09
C PRO A 80 7.22 8.85 1.56
N ASP A 81 7.20 9.62 2.64
CA ASP A 81 8.38 10.19 3.28
C ASP A 81 9.16 9.20 4.16
N GLY A 82 8.65 7.97 4.36
CA GLY A 82 9.28 6.95 5.19
C GLY A 82 9.24 7.21 6.69
N ALA A 83 8.48 8.23 7.16
CA ALA A 83 8.44 8.61 8.56
C ALA A 83 7.49 7.74 9.40
N TYR A 84 6.33 7.39 8.84
CA TYR A 84 5.25 6.73 9.56
C TYR A 84 4.85 5.40 8.94
N CYS A 85 4.45 4.46 9.81
CA CYS A 85 3.86 3.19 9.42
C CYS A 85 2.44 3.12 9.97
N PHE A 86 1.49 2.76 9.11
CA PHE A 86 0.09 2.56 9.45
C PHE A 86 -0.31 1.12 9.21
N ALA A 87 -1.14 0.58 10.09
CA ALA A 87 -1.69 -0.76 9.88
C ALA A 87 -3.14 -0.85 10.36
N GLY A 88 -3.90 -1.69 9.67
CA GLY A 88 -5.28 -2.00 10.00
C GLY A 88 -5.41 -3.30 10.78
N GLY A 89 -6.07 -3.25 11.92
CA GLY A 89 -6.32 -4.38 12.79
C GLY A 89 -7.55 -5.19 12.44
N SER A 90 -7.60 -6.42 12.95
CA SER A 90 -8.76 -7.31 12.80
C SER A 90 -9.98 -6.87 13.61
N SER A 91 -9.78 -6.02 14.62
CA SER A 91 -10.87 -5.42 15.42
C SER A 91 -11.47 -4.16 14.81
N GLY A 92 -10.95 -3.68 13.66
CA GLY A 92 -11.32 -2.39 13.07
C GLY A 92 -10.52 -1.21 13.60
N LYS A 93 -9.55 -1.46 14.49
CA LYS A 93 -8.63 -0.44 14.96
C LYS A 93 -7.57 -0.14 13.92
N LEU A 94 -7.15 1.11 13.91
CA LEU A 94 -6.02 1.60 13.15
C LEU A 94 -4.88 1.91 14.11
N TYR A 95 -3.66 1.71 13.64
CA TYR A 95 -2.44 1.92 14.39
C TYR A 95 -1.47 2.76 13.59
N ALA A 96 -0.80 3.71 14.25
CA ALA A 96 0.23 4.55 13.67
C ALA A 96 1.50 4.49 14.50
N TRP A 97 2.63 4.21 13.84
CA TRP A 97 3.95 4.20 14.45
C TRP A 97 4.85 5.22 13.77
N ASP A 98 5.73 5.82 14.55
CA ASP A 98 6.92 6.48 14.04
C ASP A 98 7.96 5.42 13.72
N LEU A 99 8.37 5.33 12.46
CA LEU A 99 9.33 4.32 11.99
C LEU A 99 10.73 4.55 12.56
N TRP A 100 11.09 5.80 12.82
CA TRP A 100 12.40 6.15 13.34
C TRP A 100 12.62 5.66 14.78
N SER A 101 11.66 5.95 15.65
CA SER A 101 11.74 5.57 17.08
C SER A 101 11.10 4.22 17.38
N GLY A 102 10.33 3.66 16.43
CA GLY A 102 9.48 2.49 16.62
C GLY A 102 8.35 2.71 17.63
N GLN A 103 8.10 3.95 18.03
CA GLN A 103 7.04 4.26 18.99
C GLN A 103 5.67 4.11 18.34
N LEU A 104 4.74 3.48 19.07
CA LEU A 104 3.33 3.57 18.76
C LEU A 104 2.86 4.98 19.12
N LEU A 105 2.53 5.78 18.10
CA LEU A 105 2.03 7.13 18.28
C LEU A 105 0.57 7.09 18.75
N ARG A 106 -0.27 6.37 18.00
CA ARG A 106 -1.69 6.24 18.30
C ARG A 106 -2.29 4.92 17.88
N SER A 107 -3.39 4.57 18.55
CA SER A 107 -4.34 3.56 18.10
C SER A 107 -5.76 4.10 18.30
N TRP A 108 -6.61 3.96 17.27
CA TRP A 108 -7.99 4.45 17.31
C TRP A 108 -8.95 3.52 16.60
N HIS A 109 -10.22 3.60 16.91
CA HIS A 109 -11.25 2.87 16.20
C HIS A 109 -11.62 3.63 14.93
N GLY A 110 -11.31 3.03 13.76
CA GLY A 110 -11.65 3.59 12.47
C GLY A 110 -12.84 2.91 11.82
N HIS A 111 -13.01 1.62 12.10
CA HIS A 111 -14.04 0.78 11.50
C HIS A 111 -14.72 -0.11 12.54
N HIS A 112 -15.95 -0.53 12.25
CA HIS A 112 -16.69 -1.48 13.09
C HIS A 112 -16.34 -2.95 12.80
N LYS A 113 -15.65 -3.21 11.69
CA LYS A 113 -15.20 -4.52 11.24
C LYS A 113 -13.74 -4.48 10.83
N PRO A 114 -13.10 -5.63 10.52
CA PRO A 114 -11.70 -5.65 10.12
C PRO A 114 -11.38 -4.68 8.99
N VAL A 115 -10.24 -4.00 9.11
CA VAL A 115 -9.69 -3.15 8.04
C VAL A 115 -9.12 -4.05 6.95
N ARG A 116 -9.48 -3.80 5.69
CA ARG A 116 -9.03 -4.59 4.53
C ARG A 116 -8.06 -3.90 3.63
N ALA A 117 -8.18 -2.59 3.50
CA ALA A 117 -7.35 -1.82 2.60
C ALA A 117 -6.92 -0.50 3.23
N LEU A 118 -5.73 -0.09 2.89
CA LEU A 118 -5.15 1.21 3.25
C LEU A 118 -4.65 1.88 1.97
N GLY A 119 -4.79 3.18 1.89
CA GLY A 119 -4.23 4.03 0.87
C GLY A 119 -3.78 5.34 1.49
N MET A 120 -2.83 6.02 0.87
CA MET A 120 -2.35 7.32 1.33
C MET A 120 -2.15 8.24 0.14
N THR A 121 -2.34 9.54 0.37
CA THR A 121 -2.03 10.55 -0.62
C THR A 121 -0.52 10.69 -0.79
N ASP A 122 -0.08 11.06 -1.99
CA ASP A 122 1.32 11.24 -2.37
C ASP A 122 2.06 12.30 -1.54
N ASP A 123 1.32 13.30 -1.03
CA ASP A 123 1.83 14.35 -0.13
C ASP A 123 1.83 13.96 1.35
N SER A 124 1.52 12.70 1.69
CA SER A 124 1.42 12.20 3.08
C SER A 124 0.44 12.99 3.96
N SER A 125 -0.55 13.69 3.39
CA SER A 125 -1.49 14.49 4.19
C SER A 125 -2.71 13.70 4.67
N TYR A 126 -3.18 12.72 3.88
CA TYR A 126 -4.36 11.93 4.21
C TYR A 126 -4.11 10.43 4.11
N LEU A 127 -4.59 9.72 5.12
CA LEU A 127 -4.72 8.26 5.14
C LEU A 127 -6.16 7.90 4.77
N VAL A 128 -6.34 6.99 3.83
CA VAL A 128 -7.64 6.44 3.42
C VAL A 128 -7.71 4.98 3.86
N THR A 129 -8.81 4.60 4.48
CA THR A 129 -8.98 3.25 5.03
C THR A 129 -10.30 2.65 4.57
N GLY A 130 -10.30 1.37 4.26
CA GLY A 130 -11.50 0.62 3.87
C GLY A 130 -11.68 -0.63 4.72
N GLY A 131 -12.90 -0.85 5.19
CA GLY A 131 -13.24 -1.94 6.08
C GLY A 131 -14.24 -2.95 5.50
N ASP A 132 -14.39 -4.06 6.22
CA ASP A 132 -15.46 -5.05 5.99
C ASP A 132 -16.86 -4.49 6.34
N ASP A 133 -16.94 -3.29 6.92
CA ASP A 133 -18.18 -2.56 7.23
C ASP A 133 -18.72 -1.77 6.03
N ALA A 134 -18.07 -1.88 4.86
CA ALA A 134 -18.42 -1.19 3.62
C ALA A 134 -18.20 0.34 3.67
N VAL A 135 -17.46 0.83 4.66
CA VAL A 135 -17.15 2.24 4.84
C VAL A 135 -15.74 2.52 4.37
N ILE A 136 -15.56 3.65 3.69
CA ILE A 136 -14.25 4.24 3.39
C ILE A 136 -14.11 5.48 4.24
N SER A 137 -13.07 5.56 5.07
CA SER A 137 -12.80 6.71 5.93
C SER A 137 -11.49 7.38 5.56
N VAL A 138 -11.49 8.71 5.59
CA VAL A 138 -10.32 9.56 5.32
C VAL A 138 -9.88 10.22 6.62
N TRP A 139 -8.60 10.13 6.94
CA TRP A 139 -8.00 10.64 8.17
C TRP A 139 -6.94 11.66 7.83
N ASN A 140 -6.94 12.80 8.51
CA ASN A 140 -5.85 13.77 8.40
C ASN A 140 -4.65 13.25 9.23
N ILE A 141 -3.50 13.08 8.59
CA ILE A 141 -2.31 12.54 9.25
C ILE A 141 -1.79 13.48 10.33
N LEU A 142 -1.90 14.79 10.15
CA LEU A 142 -1.51 15.73 11.19
C LEU A 142 -2.29 15.53 12.49
N ASP A 143 -3.59 15.24 12.41
CA ASP A 143 -4.42 14.99 13.59
C ASP A 143 -4.08 13.64 14.25
N VAL A 144 -3.58 12.68 13.46
CA VAL A 144 -3.16 11.36 13.96
C VAL A 144 -1.81 11.44 14.66
N VAL A 145 -0.87 12.22 14.12
CA VAL A 145 0.53 12.27 14.57
C VAL A 145 0.72 13.30 15.69
N ASN A 146 -0.02 14.43 15.69
CA ASN A 146 0.09 15.43 16.71
C ASN A 146 -0.41 14.88 18.04
N LEU A 147 0.51 14.64 18.95
CA LEU A 147 0.24 14.34 20.35
C LEU A 147 0.05 15.70 21.05
N ASP A 148 -1.17 16.00 21.45
CA ASP A 148 -1.40 17.17 22.30
C ASP A 148 -0.59 17.03 23.58
N ASP A 149 0.20 18.07 23.92
CA ASP A 149 1.10 18.11 25.10
C ASP A 149 0.37 17.84 26.45
N ASN A 150 -0.94 17.89 26.45
CA ASN A 150 -1.76 17.74 27.65
C ASN A 150 -2.13 16.28 28.00
N GLY A 151 -1.67 15.27 27.23
CA GLY A 151 -1.96 13.86 27.53
C GLY A 151 -3.44 13.47 27.47
N ALA A 152 -4.31 14.38 27.06
CA ALA A 152 -5.71 14.07 26.80
C ALA A 152 -5.78 13.27 25.48
N GLU A 153 -6.40 12.10 25.50
CA GLU A 153 -6.75 11.36 24.30
C GLU A 153 -7.69 12.24 23.45
N SER A 154 -7.08 13.06 22.57
CA SER A 154 -7.89 13.80 21.58
C SER A 154 -8.61 12.77 20.73
N VAL A 155 -9.93 12.88 20.68
CA VAL A 155 -10.74 12.00 19.83
C VAL A 155 -10.39 12.30 18.39
N ILE A 156 -9.72 11.33 17.73
CA ILE A 156 -9.47 11.43 16.30
C ILE A 156 -10.80 11.32 15.59
N ARG A 157 -11.12 12.34 14.81
CA ARG A 157 -12.30 12.34 13.94
C ARG A 157 -11.86 12.11 12.52
N ASP A 158 -12.64 11.34 11.78
CA ASP A 158 -12.47 11.22 10.34
C ASP A 158 -12.67 12.59 9.67
N PHE A 159 -11.84 12.89 8.70
CA PHE A 159 -12.02 14.08 7.85
C PHE A 159 -13.30 13.93 7.04
N HIS A 160 -13.55 12.73 6.55
CA HIS A 160 -14.77 12.35 5.85
C HIS A 160 -14.91 10.82 5.80
N SER A 161 -16.16 10.34 5.65
CA SER A 161 -16.44 8.93 5.41
C SER A 161 -17.51 8.76 4.34
N TRP A 162 -17.31 7.74 3.48
CA TRP A 162 -18.26 7.32 2.46
C TRP A 162 -18.83 5.96 2.82
N SER A 163 -20.14 5.83 2.79
CA SER A 163 -20.89 4.60 3.05
C SER A 163 -21.72 4.15 1.85
N ASP A 164 -21.25 4.48 0.66
CA ASP A 164 -21.96 4.20 -0.59
C ASP A 164 -21.95 2.70 -0.94
N HIS A 165 -20.86 1.97 -0.61
CA HIS A 165 -20.78 0.54 -0.87
C HIS A 165 -21.74 -0.26 0.01
N SER A 166 -22.29 -1.35 -0.54
CA SER A 166 -23.22 -2.22 0.19
C SER A 166 -22.55 -3.44 0.83
N GLN A 167 -21.31 -3.74 0.43
CA GLN A 167 -20.51 -4.86 0.95
C GLN A 167 -19.06 -4.44 1.22
N ALA A 168 -18.28 -5.36 1.78
CA ALA A 168 -16.91 -5.14 2.19
C ALA A 168 -16.04 -4.51 1.09
N ILE A 169 -15.22 -3.54 1.48
CA ILE A 169 -14.17 -2.99 0.64
C ILE A 169 -13.03 -4.00 0.58
N THR A 170 -12.61 -4.35 -0.62
CA THR A 170 -11.53 -5.33 -0.84
C THR A 170 -10.18 -4.67 -1.09
N ALA A 171 -10.17 -3.58 -1.86
CA ALA A 171 -8.97 -2.84 -2.21
C ALA A 171 -9.25 -1.35 -2.34
N LEU A 172 -8.20 -0.56 -2.11
CA LEU A 172 -8.17 0.88 -2.30
C LEU A 172 -6.92 1.27 -3.08
N TYR A 173 -7.06 2.25 -3.94
CA TYR A 173 -5.94 2.94 -4.56
C TYR A 173 -6.18 4.44 -4.46
N VAL A 174 -5.15 5.21 -4.12
CA VAL A 174 -5.21 6.66 -4.04
C VAL A 174 -4.36 7.24 -5.15
N GLY A 175 -4.97 8.08 -5.97
CA GLY A 175 -4.30 8.75 -7.09
C GLY A 175 -3.40 9.89 -6.62
N VAL A 176 -2.70 10.49 -7.57
CA VAL A 176 -1.78 11.60 -7.36
C VAL A 176 -2.57 12.91 -7.21
N GLY A 177 -2.09 13.84 -6.39
CA GLY A 177 -2.66 15.19 -6.25
C GLY A 177 -3.02 15.60 -4.83
N GLY A 178 -2.56 14.86 -3.83
CA GLY A 178 -2.74 15.18 -2.41
C GLY A 178 -4.21 15.32 -2.04
N VAL A 179 -4.59 16.47 -1.49
CA VAL A 179 -5.99 16.78 -1.11
C VAL A 179 -6.98 16.68 -2.29
N ARG A 180 -6.52 16.94 -3.52
CA ARG A 180 -7.34 16.81 -4.74
C ARG A 180 -7.24 15.42 -5.37
N GLY A 181 -6.50 14.53 -4.73
CA GLY A 181 -6.37 13.14 -5.15
C GLY A 181 -7.72 12.43 -5.20
N ARG A 182 -7.84 11.45 -6.08
CA ARG A 182 -9.00 10.58 -6.20
C ARG A 182 -8.75 9.29 -5.46
N VAL A 183 -9.80 8.77 -4.86
CA VAL A 183 -9.81 7.47 -4.20
C VAL A 183 -10.59 6.50 -5.08
N PHE A 184 -9.93 5.43 -5.46
CA PHE A 184 -10.50 4.33 -6.21
C PHE A 184 -10.74 3.16 -5.27
N SER A 185 -11.94 2.64 -5.24
CA SER A 185 -12.31 1.52 -4.38
C SER A 185 -12.87 0.36 -5.17
N ALA A 186 -12.56 -0.83 -4.71
CA ALA A 186 -13.18 -2.08 -5.17
C ALA A 186 -13.92 -2.73 -4.00
N SER A 187 -15.06 -3.36 -4.30
CA SER A 187 -15.89 -4.00 -3.29
C SER A 187 -16.45 -5.34 -3.77
N LEU A 188 -16.85 -6.17 -2.80
CA LEU A 188 -17.60 -7.40 -3.05
C LEU A 188 -18.99 -7.16 -3.61
N ASP A 189 -19.51 -5.91 -3.54
CA ASP A 189 -20.80 -5.52 -4.14
C ASP A 189 -20.76 -5.44 -5.67
N ARG A 190 -19.66 -5.87 -6.29
CA ARG A 190 -19.44 -5.87 -7.74
C ARG A 190 -19.34 -4.48 -8.35
N THR A 191 -19.04 -3.48 -7.54
CA THR A 191 -18.81 -2.12 -8.01
C THR A 191 -17.40 -1.64 -7.70
N ALA A 192 -16.82 -0.88 -8.62
CA ALA A 192 -15.70 0.00 -8.37
C ALA A 192 -16.19 1.44 -8.34
N ARG A 193 -15.70 2.23 -7.41
CA ARG A 193 -16.13 3.62 -7.25
C ARG A 193 -14.95 4.56 -7.20
N VAL A 194 -15.17 5.77 -7.68
CA VAL A 194 -14.19 6.84 -7.71
C VAL A 194 -14.73 8.01 -6.91
N PHE A 195 -13.99 8.41 -5.89
CA PHE A 195 -14.32 9.54 -5.01
C PHE A 195 -13.25 10.61 -5.12
N GLU A 196 -13.62 11.84 -4.84
CA GLU A 196 -12.68 12.95 -4.70
C GLU A 196 -12.59 13.39 -3.24
N ILE A 197 -11.36 13.47 -2.70
CA ILE A 197 -11.15 13.79 -1.28
C ILE A 197 -11.62 15.19 -0.95
N PHE A 198 -11.27 16.20 -1.77
CA PHE A 198 -11.59 17.60 -1.49
C PHE A 198 -13.07 17.91 -1.54
N SER A 199 -13.75 17.53 -2.63
CA SER A 199 -15.19 17.77 -2.80
C SER A 199 -16.06 16.82 -1.99
N ARG A 200 -15.46 15.71 -1.50
CA ARG A 200 -16.14 14.63 -0.77
C ARG A 200 -17.22 13.94 -1.59
N GLN A 201 -17.16 14.03 -2.90
CA GLN A 201 -18.19 13.53 -3.81
C GLN A 201 -17.81 12.21 -4.44
N LEU A 202 -18.83 11.38 -4.68
CA LEU A 202 -18.73 10.23 -5.56
C LEU A 202 -18.75 10.73 -7.01
N LEU A 203 -17.65 10.49 -7.75
CA LEU A 203 -17.51 10.93 -9.14
C LEU A 203 -18.06 9.90 -10.12
N CYS A 204 -17.76 8.63 -9.90
CA CYS A 204 -18.11 7.57 -10.83
C CYS A 204 -18.39 6.25 -10.09
N THR A 205 -19.36 5.48 -10.60
CA THR A 205 -19.61 4.10 -10.20
C THR A 205 -19.52 3.21 -11.42
N ILE A 206 -18.71 2.17 -11.35
CA ILE A 206 -18.53 1.18 -12.41
C ILE A 206 -19.12 -0.13 -11.90
N SER A 207 -20.15 -0.63 -12.55
CA SER A 207 -20.81 -1.89 -12.20
C SER A 207 -20.23 -3.03 -13.03
N CYS A 208 -19.87 -4.10 -12.37
CA CYS A 208 -19.29 -5.31 -12.96
C CYS A 208 -20.20 -6.53 -12.69
N ASP A 209 -20.01 -7.59 -13.48
CA ASP A 209 -20.80 -8.82 -13.31
C ASP A 209 -20.29 -9.67 -12.11
N VAL A 210 -19.00 -9.51 -11.78
CA VAL A 210 -18.29 -10.29 -10.77
C VAL A 210 -17.79 -9.38 -9.64
N PHE A 211 -17.64 -9.93 -8.43
CA PHE A 211 -17.06 -9.20 -7.31
C PHE A 211 -15.60 -8.83 -7.59
N LEU A 212 -15.17 -7.69 -7.07
CA LEU A 212 -13.85 -7.14 -7.28
C LEU A 212 -12.96 -7.40 -6.07
N THR A 213 -11.68 -7.69 -6.33
CA THR A 213 -10.70 -8.07 -5.30
C THR A 213 -9.49 -7.15 -5.24
N ALA A 214 -9.17 -6.48 -6.35
CA ALA A 214 -8.06 -5.54 -6.46
C ALA A 214 -8.46 -4.33 -7.31
N VAL A 215 -7.81 -3.19 -7.10
CA VAL A 215 -8.01 -1.98 -7.91
C VAL A 215 -6.71 -1.20 -8.02
N VAL A 216 -6.48 -0.64 -9.19
CA VAL A 216 -5.43 0.33 -9.46
C VAL A 216 -5.89 1.28 -10.56
N ALA A 217 -5.36 2.49 -10.60
CA ALA A 217 -5.55 3.39 -11.73
C ALA A 217 -4.22 3.60 -12.46
N THR A 218 -4.30 4.00 -13.73
CA THR A 218 -3.12 4.50 -14.43
C THR A 218 -2.67 5.82 -13.83
N PRO A 219 -1.37 6.17 -13.87
CA PRO A 219 -0.87 7.41 -13.27
C PRO A 219 -1.51 8.70 -13.81
N ASP A 220 -2.01 8.67 -15.04
CA ASP A 220 -2.77 9.75 -15.65
C ASP A 220 -4.26 9.72 -15.30
N GLU A 221 -4.67 8.75 -14.45
CA GLU A 221 -6.07 8.50 -14.04
C GLU A 221 -7.07 8.41 -15.19
N SER A 222 -6.60 7.99 -16.37
CA SER A 222 -7.47 7.80 -17.54
C SER A 222 -8.19 6.45 -17.51
N TRP A 223 -7.56 5.44 -16.92
CA TRP A 223 -8.09 4.09 -16.81
C TRP A 223 -8.16 3.62 -15.37
N LEU A 224 -9.25 2.97 -15.03
CA LEU A 224 -9.38 2.18 -13.82
C LEU A 224 -9.25 0.70 -14.20
N LEU A 225 -8.39 -0.01 -13.47
CA LEU A 225 -8.13 -1.42 -13.63
C LEU A 225 -8.59 -2.15 -12.36
N ALA A 226 -9.52 -3.07 -12.50
CA ALA A 226 -10.06 -3.84 -11.39
C ALA A 226 -9.83 -5.33 -11.61
N GLY A 227 -9.26 -5.99 -10.61
CA GLY A 227 -9.13 -7.44 -10.58
C GLY A 227 -10.41 -8.07 -10.07
N ALA A 228 -10.91 -9.07 -10.77
CA ALA A 228 -12.15 -9.75 -10.45
C ALA A 228 -11.90 -11.13 -9.82
N GLY A 229 -12.94 -11.63 -9.14
CA GLY A 229 -12.90 -12.92 -8.47
C GLY A 229 -12.90 -14.13 -9.39
N ASP A 230 -13.16 -13.95 -10.67
CA ASP A 230 -13.07 -14.98 -11.71
C ASP A 230 -11.70 -15.07 -12.39
N GLY A 231 -10.76 -14.21 -12.00
CA GLY A 231 -9.42 -14.11 -12.60
C GLY A 231 -9.34 -13.16 -13.78
N THR A 232 -10.42 -12.48 -14.15
CA THR A 232 -10.38 -11.44 -15.19
C THR A 232 -9.91 -10.11 -14.62
N ILE A 233 -9.28 -9.29 -15.46
CA ILE A 233 -8.96 -7.90 -15.14
C ILE A 233 -9.85 -7.02 -16.01
N ILE A 234 -10.61 -6.16 -15.39
CA ILE A 234 -11.54 -5.26 -16.03
C ILE A 234 -10.89 -3.89 -16.16
N ALA A 235 -10.75 -3.38 -17.39
CA ALA A 235 -10.24 -2.05 -17.66
C ALA A 235 -11.41 -1.12 -18.07
N ALA A 236 -11.61 -0.05 -17.34
CA ALA A 236 -12.64 0.94 -17.58
C ALA A 236 -12.03 2.30 -17.95
N ASP A 237 -12.44 2.86 -19.08
CA ASP A 237 -12.02 4.19 -19.53
C ASP A 237 -12.80 5.29 -18.80
N LEU A 238 -12.12 6.00 -17.91
CA LEU A 238 -12.71 7.08 -17.10
C LEU A 238 -12.94 8.36 -17.92
N ARG A 239 -12.20 8.58 -19.01
CA ARG A 239 -12.41 9.73 -19.91
C ARG A 239 -13.74 9.60 -20.68
N ALA A 240 -14.03 8.40 -21.14
CA ALA A 240 -15.32 8.12 -21.78
C ALA A 240 -16.49 8.31 -20.81
N ALA A 241 -16.29 8.00 -19.51
CA ALA A 241 -17.25 8.28 -18.45
C ALA A 241 -17.50 9.78 -18.27
N ALA A 242 -16.44 10.57 -18.16
CA ALA A 242 -16.52 12.01 -17.97
C ALA A 242 -17.22 12.72 -19.16
N CYS A 243 -16.99 12.28 -20.40
CA CYS A 243 -17.66 12.84 -21.59
C CYS A 243 -19.18 12.61 -21.62
N ARG A 244 -19.66 11.52 -20.98
CA ARG A 244 -21.11 11.23 -20.92
C ARG A 244 -21.84 12.03 -19.82
N SER A 245 -21.09 12.55 -18.84
CA SER A 245 -21.65 13.27 -17.69
C SER A 245 -21.94 14.74 -17.93
N SER A 246 -21.70 15.30 -19.12
CA SER A 246 -21.85 16.72 -19.41
C SER A 246 -23.31 17.27 -19.29
N GLY A 247 -24.22 16.50 -18.69
CA GLY A 247 -25.61 16.89 -18.48
C GLY A 247 -26.24 16.52 -17.15
N VAL A 248 -25.53 15.89 -16.21
CA VAL A 248 -26.13 15.42 -14.94
C VAL A 248 -25.55 16.15 -13.76
N LEU A 249 -26.41 16.97 -13.15
CA LEU A 249 -26.19 17.61 -11.85
C LEU A 249 -26.26 16.57 -10.71
N ALA A 250 -25.26 16.59 -9.82
CA ALA A 250 -25.26 16.01 -8.47
C ALA A 250 -25.71 14.54 -8.36
N GLY A 251 -24.79 13.62 -8.62
CA GLY A 251 -24.97 12.20 -8.37
C GLY A 251 -24.16 11.38 -9.36
N GLY A 252 -22.92 11.06 -9.09
CA GLY A 252 -21.94 10.33 -9.89
C GLY A 252 -22.40 9.63 -11.18
N VAL A 253 -21.51 9.53 -12.13
CA VAL A 253 -21.77 8.82 -13.38
C VAL A 253 -21.77 7.32 -13.14
N THR A 254 -22.85 6.64 -13.44
CA THR A 254 -22.89 5.17 -13.41
C THR A 254 -22.53 4.62 -14.78
N MET A 255 -21.50 3.81 -14.86
CA MET A 255 -21.14 3.06 -16.06
C MET A 255 -21.67 1.65 -15.92
N GLU A 256 -22.76 1.35 -16.60
CA GLU A 256 -23.33 0.01 -16.64
C GLU A 256 -22.91 -0.70 -17.94
N GLY A 257 -22.40 -1.94 -17.77
CA GLY A 257 -22.28 -2.91 -18.86
C GLY A 257 -21.04 -2.80 -19.74
N ALA A 258 -20.85 -3.82 -20.54
CA ALA A 258 -19.67 -4.16 -21.34
C ALA A 258 -19.24 -3.17 -22.44
N GLN A 259 -19.95 -2.07 -22.67
CA GLN A 259 -19.68 -1.18 -23.81
C GLN A 259 -18.49 -0.23 -23.62
N SER A 260 -17.96 -0.09 -22.40
CA SER A 260 -16.78 0.73 -22.10
C SER A 260 -15.77 0.00 -21.20
N GLN A 261 -15.95 -1.29 -21.02
CA GLN A 261 -15.08 -2.14 -20.22
C GLN A 261 -14.38 -3.14 -21.12
N GLU A 262 -13.07 -3.13 -21.08
CA GLU A 262 -12.24 -4.14 -21.72
C GLU A 262 -11.87 -5.21 -20.70
N ARG A 263 -11.76 -6.47 -21.11
CA ARG A 263 -11.41 -7.58 -20.24
C ARG A 263 -10.09 -8.18 -20.68
N LEU A 264 -9.16 -8.35 -19.72
CA LEU A 264 -7.94 -9.13 -19.91
C LEU A 264 -8.13 -10.47 -19.21
N GLU A 265 -8.14 -11.54 -19.99
CA GLU A 265 -8.32 -12.90 -19.51
C GLU A 265 -6.98 -13.61 -19.42
N GLY A 266 -6.74 -14.39 -18.38
CA GLY A 266 -5.51 -15.14 -18.28
C GLY A 266 -5.23 -15.79 -16.93
N HIS A 267 -5.76 -15.27 -15.84
CA HIS A 267 -5.73 -15.95 -14.53
C HIS A 267 -6.93 -16.88 -14.38
N ILE A 268 -6.78 -17.92 -13.55
CA ILE A 268 -7.81 -18.94 -13.30
C ILE A 268 -8.53 -18.68 -11.97
N HIS A 269 -7.86 -18.01 -11.02
CA HIS A 269 -8.36 -17.70 -9.69
C HIS A 269 -8.38 -16.18 -9.45
N PRO A 270 -9.00 -15.72 -8.34
CA PRO A 270 -9.11 -14.30 -8.03
C PRO A 270 -7.77 -13.55 -8.14
N VAL A 271 -7.83 -12.36 -8.71
CA VAL A 271 -6.69 -11.46 -8.81
C VAL A 271 -6.54 -10.72 -7.48
N CYS A 272 -5.50 -11.03 -6.70
CA CYS A 272 -5.33 -10.46 -5.36
C CYS A 272 -4.65 -9.10 -5.34
N ALA A 273 -3.84 -8.77 -6.35
CA ALA A 273 -3.17 -7.47 -6.41
C ALA A 273 -2.90 -7.06 -7.85
N LEU A 274 -2.91 -5.74 -8.06
CA LEU A 274 -2.61 -5.08 -9.33
C LEU A 274 -1.63 -3.95 -9.08
N LEU A 275 -0.67 -3.78 -9.98
CA LEU A 275 0.26 -2.65 -10.00
C LEU A 275 0.35 -2.09 -11.42
N SER A 276 0.20 -0.78 -11.54
CA SER A 276 0.46 -0.04 -12.78
C SER A 276 1.86 0.56 -12.72
N VAL A 277 2.68 0.28 -13.70
CA VAL A 277 4.09 0.64 -13.72
C VAL A 277 4.44 1.32 -15.04
N ASP A 278 5.62 1.92 -15.10
CA ASP A 278 6.14 2.59 -16.29
C ASP A 278 5.12 3.55 -16.91
N GLN A 279 4.65 4.50 -16.08
CA GLN A 279 3.65 5.50 -16.46
C GLN A 279 2.35 4.92 -17.07
N GLY A 280 1.99 3.69 -16.67
CA GLY A 280 0.76 3.04 -17.11
C GLY A 280 0.90 2.21 -18.38
N THR A 281 2.10 2.05 -18.93
CA THR A 281 2.33 1.17 -20.11
C THR A 281 2.33 -0.30 -19.73
N LEU A 282 2.78 -0.62 -18.51
CA LEU A 282 2.82 -1.98 -18.00
C LEU A 282 1.86 -2.16 -16.82
N LEU A 283 1.15 -3.28 -16.85
CA LEU A 283 0.32 -3.76 -15.76
C LEU A 283 0.89 -5.07 -15.23
N ILE A 284 1.04 -5.17 -13.92
CA ILE A 284 1.43 -6.40 -13.25
C ILE A 284 0.24 -6.87 -12.42
N SER A 285 -0.12 -8.13 -12.58
CA SER A 285 -1.21 -8.77 -11.83
C SER A 285 -0.71 -9.99 -11.09
N ALA A 286 -1.21 -10.19 -9.89
CA ALA A 286 -0.95 -11.36 -9.07
C ALA A 286 -2.25 -12.03 -8.67
N SER A 287 -2.30 -13.35 -8.72
CA SER A 287 -3.51 -14.14 -8.46
C SER A 287 -3.28 -15.24 -7.44
N GLU A 288 -4.38 -15.70 -6.85
CA GLU A 288 -4.39 -16.87 -5.98
C GLU A 288 -4.04 -18.18 -6.72
N ASP A 289 -3.99 -18.17 -8.07
CA ASP A 289 -3.50 -19.31 -8.87
C ASP A 289 -1.99 -19.53 -8.76
N GLY A 290 -1.29 -18.64 -8.05
CA GLY A 290 0.17 -18.70 -7.86
C GLY A 290 0.94 -18.06 -8.99
N THR A 291 0.30 -17.44 -9.97
CA THR A 291 0.98 -16.79 -11.09
C THR A 291 1.01 -15.26 -10.95
N VAL A 292 2.14 -14.68 -11.36
CA VAL A 292 2.29 -13.24 -11.62
C VAL A 292 2.36 -13.05 -13.12
N LYS A 293 1.56 -12.17 -13.66
CA LYS A 293 1.52 -11.85 -15.09
C LYS A 293 1.84 -10.38 -15.31
N THR A 294 2.66 -10.14 -16.32
CA THR A 294 2.98 -8.80 -16.82
C THR A 294 2.30 -8.60 -18.15
N TRP A 295 1.56 -7.51 -18.28
CA TRP A 295 0.80 -7.17 -19.46
C TRP A 295 1.29 -5.87 -20.07
N ASP A 296 1.37 -5.83 -21.38
CA ASP A 296 1.43 -4.56 -22.10
C ASP A 296 0.02 -3.97 -22.18
N PHE A 297 -0.15 -2.82 -21.55
CA PHE A 297 -1.47 -2.20 -21.48
C PHE A 297 -1.96 -1.69 -22.82
N ALA A 298 -1.08 -1.30 -23.75
CA ALA A 298 -1.46 -0.81 -25.06
C ALA A 298 -2.01 -1.91 -25.97
N SER A 299 -1.31 -3.05 -26.02
CA SER A 299 -1.73 -4.20 -26.85
C SER A 299 -2.69 -5.16 -26.13
N ARG A 300 -2.89 -5.00 -24.82
CA ARG A 300 -3.68 -5.92 -23.97
C ARG A 300 -3.17 -7.34 -23.94
N GLN A 301 -1.90 -7.55 -24.26
CA GLN A 301 -1.28 -8.88 -24.33
C GLN A 301 -0.46 -9.16 -23.07
N CYS A 302 -0.48 -10.42 -22.66
CA CYS A 302 0.40 -10.91 -21.60
C CYS A 302 1.81 -11.10 -22.20
N ILE A 303 2.78 -10.33 -21.68
CA ILE A 303 4.19 -10.42 -22.08
C ILE A 303 4.87 -11.58 -21.37
N GLN A 304 4.68 -11.69 -20.04
CA GLN A 304 5.39 -12.62 -19.18
C GLN A 304 4.44 -13.25 -18.16
N THR A 305 4.67 -14.52 -17.86
CA THR A 305 4.00 -15.24 -16.77
C THR A 305 5.05 -15.92 -15.92
N THR A 306 5.03 -15.65 -14.61
CA THR A 306 5.90 -16.28 -13.61
C THR A 306 5.06 -17.11 -12.66
N ASP A 307 5.35 -18.40 -12.52
CA ASP A 307 4.65 -19.33 -11.64
C ASP A 307 5.44 -19.54 -10.34
N LEU A 308 4.85 -19.16 -9.20
CA LEU A 308 5.41 -19.32 -7.86
C LEU A 308 4.95 -20.59 -7.16
N LYS A 309 4.08 -21.39 -7.80
CA LYS A 309 3.54 -22.68 -7.29
C LYS A 309 2.82 -22.61 -5.95
N ALA A 310 2.57 -21.43 -5.43
CA ALA A 310 1.85 -21.22 -4.17
C ALA A 310 0.95 -19.99 -4.29
N PRO A 311 -0.25 -20.00 -3.67
CA PRO A 311 -1.20 -18.90 -3.81
C PRO A 311 -0.59 -17.59 -3.33
N ILE A 312 -0.77 -16.54 -4.14
CA ILE A 312 -0.29 -15.20 -3.84
C ILE A 312 -1.33 -14.49 -2.98
N THR A 313 -0.86 -13.72 -2.02
CA THR A 313 -1.73 -13.01 -1.08
C THR A 313 -1.62 -11.49 -1.18
N CYS A 314 -0.45 -10.99 -1.55
CA CYS A 314 -0.18 -9.55 -1.63
C CYS A 314 1.01 -9.29 -2.56
N MET A 315 1.07 -8.09 -3.09
CA MET A 315 2.12 -7.64 -3.98
C MET A 315 2.36 -6.15 -3.74
N GLU A 316 3.63 -5.75 -3.78
CA GLU A 316 4.04 -4.36 -3.60
C GLU A 316 5.20 -4.04 -4.52
N ALA A 317 5.23 -2.83 -5.09
CA ALA A 317 6.34 -2.39 -5.91
C ALA A 317 7.58 -2.17 -5.02
N ALA A 318 8.71 -2.77 -5.40
CA ALA A 318 10.01 -2.35 -4.88
C ALA A 318 10.42 -1.08 -5.62
N GLY A 319 10.97 -0.08 -4.92
CA GLY A 319 11.50 1.12 -5.57
C GLY A 319 12.45 0.77 -6.73
N LEU A 320 12.57 1.67 -7.69
CA LEU A 320 13.46 1.52 -8.85
C LEU A 320 14.92 1.48 -8.37
N VAL A 321 15.54 0.33 -8.37
CA VAL A 321 16.92 0.15 -7.94
C VAL A 321 17.74 -0.52 -9.04
N ASP A 322 18.95 0.00 -9.27
CA ASP A 322 19.94 -0.66 -10.12
C ASP A 322 20.30 -2.02 -9.54
N ALA A 323 19.75 -3.09 -10.10
CA ALA A 323 19.99 -4.48 -9.69
C ALA A 323 21.47 -4.90 -9.70
N LYS A 324 22.33 -4.14 -10.38
CA LYS A 324 23.78 -4.42 -10.46
C LYS A 324 24.54 -4.09 -9.19
N VAL A 325 24.01 -3.26 -8.30
CA VAL A 325 24.68 -2.87 -7.04
C VAL A 325 24.42 -3.90 -5.94
N SER A 326 23.31 -4.62 -6.00
CA SER A 326 22.83 -5.48 -4.91
C SER A 326 23.49 -6.85 -4.80
N LEU A 327 24.18 -7.34 -5.83
CA LEU A 327 24.76 -8.71 -5.83
C LEU A 327 26.22 -8.78 -5.37
N ARG A 328 26.88 -7.67 -5.09
CA ARG A 328 28.36 -7.67 -4.86
C ARG A 328 28.83 -7.30 -3.46
N THR A 329 28.02 -6.81 -2.58
CA THR A 329 28.45 -6.51 -1.20
C THR A 329 27.40 -6.93 -0.21
N GLN A 330 27.73 -7.91 0.66
CA GLN A 330 27.04 -7.98 1.94
C GLN A 330 27.21 -6.61 2.60
N PRO A 331 26.11 -5.95 3.04
CA PRO A 331 26.23 -4.66 3.70
C PRO A 331 27.13 -4.85 4.92
N THR A 332 28.22 -4.08 4.96
CA THR A 332 29.01 -3.96 6.18
C THR A 332 28.13 -3.22 7.20
N ASP A 333 28.21 -3.62 8.46
CA ASP A 333 27.39 -3.12 9.60
C ASP A 333 27.37 -1.60 9.77
N THR A 334 28.15 -0.85 8.99
CA THR A 334 28.31 0.62 9.07
C THR A 334 27.39 1.42 8.16
N ASP A 335 26.75 0.77 7.17
CA ASP A 335 25.94 1.50 6.13
C ASP A 335 24.43 1.50 6.41
N LEU A 336 24.05 0.93 7.50
CA LEU A 336 22.66 0.68 7.85
C LEU A 336 22.22 1.66 8.97
N ALA A 337 21.31 2.62 8.72
CA ALA A 337 20.68 3.43 9.77
C ALA A 337 19.46 2.71 10.40
N PRO A 338 19.24 2.66 11.71
CA PRO A 338 18.35 1.71 12.37
C PRO A 338 16.85 2.03 12.30
N LEU A 339 16.05 1.10 11.81
CA LEU A 339 14.62 1.02 12.09
C LEU A 339 14.43 0.47 13.51
N ALA A 340 13.82 1.25 14.40
CA ALA A 340 13.53 0.77 15.73
C ALA A 340 12.39 -0.26 15.71
N PRO A 341 12.38 -1.27 16.59
CA PRO A 341 11.29 -2.24 16.66
C PRO A 341 9.99 -1.54 17.02
N LEU A 342 8.94 -1.79 16.22
CA LEU A 342 7.63 -1.22 16.45
C LEU A 342 7.07 -1.70 17.80
N LYS A 343 6.74 -0.76 18.67
CA LYS A 343 6.26 -1.04 20.03
C LYS A 343 4.77 -1.36 20.02
N LYS A 344 4.39 -2.34 20.84
CA LYS A 344 3.01 -2.78 21.02
C LYS A 344 2.13 -1.73 21.72
N PHE A 345 2.74 -0.93 22.62
CA PHE A 345 2.05 0.07 23.45
C PHE A 345 2.80 1.41 23.38
N GLY A 346 2.05 2.51 23.50
CA GLY A 346 2.63 3.85 23.62
C GLY A 346 3.45 4.01 24.92
N SER A 347 4.19 5.09 25.03
CA SER A 347 5.19 5.36 26.09
C SER A 347 4.68 5.38 27.53
N ALA A 348 3.36 5.34 27.78
CA ALA A 348 2.77 5.30 29.10
C ALA A 348 2.81 3.93 29.80
N GLY A 349 3.14 2.86 29.08
CA GLY A 349 3.28 1.51 29.64
C GLY A 349 4.75 1.06 29.63
N LYS A 350 5.38 1.02 30.80
CA LYS A 350 6.71 0.43 30.97
C LYS A 350 6.69 -1.03 30.51
N LEU A 351 7.29 -1.33 29.37
CA LEU A 351 7.63 -2.70 28.99
C LEU A 351 8.97 -2.73 28.25
N ASP A 352 9.82 -3.63 28.72
CA ASP A 352 11.19 -3.82 28.33
C ASP A 352 11.42 -3.85 26.81
N ALA A 353 12.24 -2.94 26.35
CA ALA A 353 12.72 -2.88 25.00
C ALA A 353 13.90 -3.83 24.82
N ALA A 354 13.69 -4.94 24.13
CA ALA A 354 14.81 -5.63 23.50
C ALA A 354 15.31 -4.73 22.37
N HIS A 355 16.50 -4.19 22.54
CA HIS A 355 17.12 -3.26 21.60
C HIS A 355 17.53 -3.99 20.32
N CYS A 356 16.83 -3.72 19.25
CA CYS A 356 17.28 -4.01 17.89
C CYS A 356 17.10 -2.74 17.05
N PHE A 357 18.18 -2.22 16.52
CA PHE A 357 18.22 -0.97 15.75
C PHE A 357 18.50 -1.27 14.28
N LEU A 358 17.78 -0.61 13.39
CA LEU A 358 17.97 -0.65 11.94
C LEU A 358 18.28 0.75 11.39
N PRO A 359 19.30 0.95 10.56
CA PRO A 359 19.64 2.24 9.99
C PRO A 359 18.93 2.61 8.67
N LEU A 360 18.22 3.71 8.61
CA LEU A 360 17.77 4.36 7.37
C LEU A 360 18.85 5.31 6.84
N LYS A 361 19.23 5.18 5.56
CA LYS A 361 20.07 6.20 4.90
C LYS A 361 19.33 7.54 4.92
N ARG A 362 19.80 8.46 5.72
CA ARG A 362 19.43 9.87 5.57
C ARG A 362 19.99 10.32 4.23
N SER A 363 19.15 10.77 3.30
CA SER A 363 19.63 11.64 2.22
C SER A 363 20.31 12.81 2.92
N LEU A 364 21.63 12.91 2.75
CA LEU A 364 22.41 14.03 3.20
C LEU A 364 21.88 15.27 2.45
N VAL A 365 20.99 16.01 3.10
CA VAL A 365 20.88 17.43 2.85
C VAL A 365 22.14 18.01 3.47
N ASP A 366 23.01 18.50 2.61
CA ASP A 366 24.29 19.08 2.92
C ASP A 366 24.16 20.10 4.07
N ASN A 367 24.57 19.72 5.26
CA ASN A 367 24.97 20.68 6.28
C ASN A 367 26.35 21.18 5.87
N GLU A 368 26.38 22.21 5.07
CA GLU A 368 27.54 23.09 5.04
C GLU A 368 27.76 23.62 6.47
N THR A 369 28.79 23.10 7.08
CA THR A 369 29.30 23.49 8.38
C THR A 369 29.65 24.97 8.37
N GLU A 370 28.80 25.80 8.96
CA GLU A 370 29.24 27.07 9.50
C GLU A 370 30.29 26.82 10.59
N LYS A 371 31.55 27.08 10.28
CA LYS A 371 32.62 27.18 11.27
C LYS A 371 32.29 28.35 12.18
N PRO A 372 32.38 28.23 13.51
CA PRO A 372 32.25 29.36 14.41
C PRO A 372 33.46 30.27 14.21
N LEU A 373 33.20 31.50 13.85
CA LEU A 373 34.17 32.62 13.86
C LEU A 373 34.66 32.83 15.31
N LYS A 374 35.94 32.69 15.51
CA LYS A 374 36.61 33.07 16.78
C LYS A 374 36.48 34.57 16.99
N PRO A 375 36.16 35.05 18.19
CA PRO A 375 36.18 36.47 18.51
C PRO A 375 37.64 36.94 18.73
N GLY A 376 38.04 37.98 17.98
CA GLY A 376 39.24 38.75 18.25
C GLY A 376 40.17 38.91 17.08
N GLN A 377 40.03 40.03 16.35
CA GLN A 377 41.04 40.99 15.91
C GLN A 377 40.41 41.96 14.89
N LEU A 378 40.24 43.19 15.43
CA LEU A 378 40.19 44.49 14.75
C LEU A 378 39.43 44.63 13.44
#